data_6fccbd0b2d1ea2065289dd84935b9e1e
#
_entry.id   6fccbd0b2d1ea2065289dd84935b9e1e
#
_cell.length_a   1.000
_cell.length_b   1.000
_cell.length_c   1.000
_cell.angle_alpha   90.00
_cell.angle_beta   90.00
_cell.angle_gamma   90.00
#
_symmetry.space_group_name_H-M   'P 1'
#
loop_
_entity.id
_entity.type
_entity.pdbx_description
1 polymer ?
#
loop_
_entity_poly.entity_id
_entity_poly.type
_entity_poly.pdbx_seq_one_letter_code
_entity_poly.pdbx_strand_id
1 'polypeptide(L)'
;MKKFLWIAFLSFCFSGVAAESDWNADSVQVYFSRSVTPVIQKNWKDHKLILKTYRQFLKTCESVPDSVLKQCSWCFIDTYYNVACCESLMKRKKAAVDAFEKAIQYGYYDYAHAQKDTDLDNVRDDKRFQKAMERLREVGDFGYILRKSPGYDDAASTDSLPAFTYMNPNDRDLVRERRYFNLDSIAGAGDEISKIKNLLAWVHNTIRHDGSSYNPKEKNAIALYEICKKE
;
A
#
# COMPACT_ATOMS: atom_id res chain seq x y z
N MET A 1 -20.57 58.60 -14.22
CA MET A 1 -19.17 58.20 -14.01
C MET A 1 -19.11 56.82 -13.44
N LYS A 2 -18.92 55.78 -14.26
CA LYS A 2 -18.84 54.35 -13.84
C LYS A 2 -17.37 54.03 -13.65
N LYS A 3 -17.01 53.73 -12.42
CA LYS A 3 -15.65 53.28 -12.07
C LYS A 3 -15.55 51.78 -12.41
N PHE A 4 -14.77 51.43 -13.40
CA PHE A 4 -14.34 50.06 -13.69
C PHE A 4 -13.27 49.67 -12.70
N LEU A 5 -13.58 48.66 -11.87
CA LEU A 5 -12.63 48.04 -10.96
C LEU A 5 -11.95 46.92 -11.75
N TRP A 6 -10.70 47.09 -12.12
CA TRP A 6 -9.83 46.07 -12.68
C TRP A 6 -9.39 45.13 -11.56
N ILE A 7 -9.95 43.94 -11.52
CA ILE A 7 -9.42 42.86 -10.68
C ILE A 7 -8.30 42.20 -11.50
N ALA A 8 -7.07 42.52 -11.14
CA ALA A 8 -5.90 41.82 -11.66
C ALA A 8 -5.91 40.38 -11.13
N PHE A 9 -6.26 39.44 -11.98
CA PHE A 9 -6.01 38.02 -11.76
C PHE A 9 -4.49 37.83 -11.80
N LEU A 10 -3.85 37.77 -10.65
CA LEU A 10 -2.48 37.28 -10.53
C LEU A 10 -2.53 35.77 -10.82
N SER A 11 -2.38 35.45 -12.10
CA SER A 11 -2.01 34.12 -12.58
C SER A 11 -0.59 33.84 -12.10
N PHE A 12 -0.47 33.21 -10.95
CA PHE A 12 0.79 32.60 -10.53
C PHE A 12 1.04 31.41 -11.47
N CYS A 13 1.59 31.69 -12.63
CA CYS A 13 2.28 30.69 -13.42
C CYS A 13 3.48 30.22 -12.59
N PHE A 14 3.34 29.12 -11.87
CA PHE A 14 4.48 28.33 -11.45
C PHE A 14 5.10 27.69 -12.72
N SER A 15 5.81 28.50 -13.48
CA SER A 15 6.77 28.05 -14.50
C SER A 15 8.12 27.85 -13.82
N GLY A 16 8.15 26.90 -12.89
CA GLY A 16 9.38 26.26 -12.41
C GLY A 16 9.32 24.84 -12.92
N VAL A 17 9.63 24.63 -14.21
CA VAL A 17 10.03 23.32 -14.70
C VAL A 17 11.35 23.03 -14.00
N ALA A 18 11.32 22.22 -12.94
CA ALA A 18 12.53 21.66 -12.36
C ALA A 18 13.30 20.98 -13.49
N ALA A 19 14.60 21.24 -13.59
CA ALA A 19 15.45 20.57 -14.54
C ALA A 19 15.30 19.06 -14.37
N GLU A 20 15.32 18.27 -15.46
CA GLU A 20 15.10 16.82 -15.50
C GLU A 20 15.95 16.01 -14.48
N SER A 21 16.98 16.63 -13.89
CA SER A 21 17.89 16.01 -12.93
C SER A 21 17.40 15.94 -11.49
N ASP A 22 16.29 16.61 -11.13
CA ASP A 22 15.90 16.81 -9.71
C ASP A 22 14.78 15.87 -9.23
N TRP A 23 14.22 15.03 -10.11
CA TRP A 23 13.18 14.10 -9.72
C TRP A 23 13.75 12.93 -8.89
N ASN A 24 13.21 12.79 -7.67
CA ASN A 24 13.40 11.62 -6.81
C ASN A 24 12.02 11.11 -6.34
N ALA A 25 11.98 9.95 -5.69
CA ALA A 25 10.73 9.33 -5.27
C ALA A 25 9.93 10.23 -4.32
N ASP A 26 10.60 10.95 -3.42
CA ASP A 26 9.92 11.84 -2.47
C ASP A 26 9.28 13.03 -3.19
N SER A 27 9.96 13.64 -4.17
CA SER A 27 9.39 14.75 -4.94
C SER A 27 8.16 14.35 -5.74
N VAL A 28 8.15 13.14 -6.33
CA VAL A 28 6.98 12.57 -7.01
C VAL A 28 5.83 12.36 -6.04
N GLN A 29 6.09 11.75 -4.88
CA GLN A 29 5.08 11.49 -3.85
C GLN A 29 4.52 12.78 -3.26
N VAL A 30 5.36 13.77 -3.00
CA VAL A 30 4.94 15.11 -2.52
C VAL A 30 4.07 15.79 -3.56
N TYR A 31 4.47 15.76 -4.85
CA TYR A 31 3.65 16.31 -5.92
C TYR A 31 2.29 15.61 -6.02
N PHE A 32 2.25 14.27 -5.98
CA PHE A 32 1.01 13.51 -5.99
C PHE A 32 0.11 13.89 -4.80
N SER A 33 0.65 13.88 -3.59
CA SER A 33 -0.11 14.17 -2.37
C SER A 33 -0.64 15.61 -2.31
N ARG A 34 0.10 16.57 -2.84
CA ARG A 34 -0.30 18.01 -2.80
C ARG A 34 -1.16 18.44 -3.97
N SER A 35 -0.97 17.86 -5.15
CA SER A 35 -1.59 18.35 -6.38
C SER A 35 -2.68 17.41 -6.92
N VAL A 36 -2.61 16.11 -6.63
CA VAL A 36 -3.57 15.11 -7.12
C VAL A 36 -4.59 14.77 -6.04
N THR A 37 -4.13 14.27 -4.91
CA THR A 37 -5.00 13.75 -3.84
C THR A 37 -6.10 14.73 -3.39
N PRO A 38 -5.83 16.04 -3.11
CA PRO A 38 -6.89 16.95 -2.68
C PRO A 38 -7.95 17.21 -3.73
N VAL A 39 -7.56 17.21 -5.01
CA VAL A 39 -8.51 17.40 -6.11
C VAL A 39 -9.46 16.21 -6.20
N ILE A 40 -8.91 15.00 -6.12
CA ILE A 40 -9.69 13.76 -6.17
C ILE A 40 -10.64 13.65 -4.98
N GLN A 41 -10.15 13.87 -3.77
CA GLN A 41 -10.96 13.80 -2.55
C GLN A 41 -12.13 14.79 -2.55
N LYS A 42 -11.90 16.01 -3.04
CA LYS A 42 -12.93 17.04 -3.11
C LYS A 42 -13.96 16.78 -4.21
N ASN A 43 -13.58 16.14 -5.30
CA ASN A 43 -14.37 16.05 -6.52
C ASN A 43 -14.61 14.60 -6.97
N TRP A 44 -14.72 13.67 -6.04
CA TRP A 44 -14.80 12.23 -6.31
C TRP A 44 -15.90 11.77 -7.29
N LYS A 45 -16.95 12.62 -7.50
CA LYS A 45 -18.02 12.37 -8.48
C LYS A 45 -17.76 12.97 -9.87
N ASP A 46 -16.75 13.82 -10.01
CA ASP A 46 -16.43 14.44 -11.30
C ASP A 46 -15.34 13.65 -12.04
N HIS A 47 -15.74 12.56 -12.68
CA HIS A 47 -14.82 11.67 -13.41
C HIS A 47 -14.02 12.39 -14.51
N LYS A 48 -14.55 13.49 -15.09
CA LYS A 48 -13.81 14.26 -16.10
C LYS A 48 -12.67 15.05 -15.46
N LEU A 49 -12.93 15.69 -14.34
CA LEU A 49 -11.91 16.43 -13.61
C LEU A 49 -10.85 15.46 -13.02
N ILE A 50 -11.28 14.35 -12.43
CA ILE A 50 -10.41 13.30 -11.93
C ILE A 50 -9.48 12.80 -13.03
N LEU A 51 -10.03 12.42 -14.17
CA LEU A 51 -9.25 11.95 -15.31
C LEU A 51 -8.25 13.01 -15.82
N LYS A 52 -8.68 14.28 -15.90
CA LYS A 52 -7.79 15.38 -16.28
C LYS A 52 -6.63 15.52 -15.30
N THR A 53 -6.91 15.42 -14.00
CA THR A 53 -5.90 15.55 -12.94
C THR A 53 -4.87 14.43 -13.01
N TYR A 54 -5.31 13.18 -13.12
CA TYR A 54 -4.40 12.03 -13.27
C TYR A 54 -3.56 12.10 -14.55
N ARG A 55 -4.17 12.51 -15.68
CA ARG A 55 -3.42 12.67 -16.92
C ARG A 55 -2.38 13.78 -16.83
N GLN A 56 -2.69 14.87 -16.12
CA GLN A 56 -1.70 15.92 -15.87
C GLN A 56 -0.56 15.41 -15.00
N PHE A 57 -0.83 14.62 -13.98
CA PHE A 57 0.19 13.95 -13.16
C PHE A 57 1.11 13.08 -14.03
N LEU A 58 0.54 12.20 -14.84
CA LEU A 58 1.31 11.32 -15.76
C LEU A 58 2.18 12.12 -16.72
N LYS A 59 1.64 13.20 -17.28
CA LYS A 59 2.40 14.09 -18.17
C LYS A 59 3.56 14.79 -17.45
N THR A 60 3.33 15.25 -16.21
CA THR A 60 4.39 15.88 -15.40
C THR A 60 5.50 14.89 -15.06
N CYS A 61 5.17 13.59 -14.89
CA CYS A 61 6.13 12.55 -14.58
C CYS A 61 6.71 11.84 -15.82
N GLU A 62 6.43 12.32 -17.04
CA GLU A 62 6.85 11.64 -18.28
C GLU A 62 8.38 11.55 -18.43
N SER A 63 9.10 12.54 -17.90
CA SER A 63 10.57 12.59 -17.91
C SER A 63 11.24 11.97 -16.68
N VAL A 64 10.45 11.47 -15.73
CA VAL A 64 11.00 10.85 -14.51
C VAL A 64 11.65 9.51 -14.82
N PRO A 65 12.90 9.27 -14.40
CA PRO A 65 13.58 8.01 -14.68
C PRO A 65 12.84 6.78 -14.10
N ASP A 66 12.86 5.67 -14.82
CA ASP A 66 12.20 4.41 -14.41
C ASP A 66 12.67 3.92 -13.02
N SER A 67 13.93 4.15 -12.66
CA SER A 67 14.47 3.81 -11.34
C SER A 67 13.78 4.56 -10.21
N VAL A 68 13.36 5.80 -10.46
CA VAL A 68 12.60 6.64 -9.52
C VAL A 68 11.14 6.19 -9.50
N LEU A 69 10.53 5.95 -10.68
CA LEU A 69 9.14 5.50 -10.77
C LEU A 69 8.89 4.21 -9.99
N LYS A 70 9.85 3.27 -10.03
CA LYS A 70 9.77 2.02 -9.27
C LYS A 70 9.73 2.22 -7.75
N GLN A 71 10.39 3.25 -7.23
CA GLN A 71 10.41 3.54 -5.79
C GLN A 71 9.10 4.21 -5.31
N CYS A 72 8.35 4.82 -6.22
CA CYS A 72 7.05 5.46 -5.93
C CYS A 72 5.91 4.85 -6.77
N SER A 73 6.02 3.55 -7.10
CA SER A 73 5.08 2.83 -7.97
C SER A 73 3.62 2.95 -7.51
N TRP A 74 3.35 3.08 -6.21
CA TRP A 74 2.00 3.23 -5.68
C TRP A 74 1.25 4.46 -6.25
N CYS A 75 1.94 5.58 -6.53
CA CYS A 75 1.32 6.75 -7.17
C CYS A 75 0.82 6.41 -8.57
N PHE A 76 1.57 5.57 -9.31
CA PHE A 76 1.23 5.16 -10.68
C PHE A 76 0.18 4.05 -10.68
N ILE A 77 0.23 3.13 -9.71
CA ILE A 77 -0.80 2.11 -9.50
C ILE A 77 -2.16 2.80 -9.28
N ASP A 78 -2.23 3.71 -8.30
CA ASP A 78 -3.44 4.47 -8.00
C ASP A 78 -3.92 5.27 -9.23
N THR A 79 -3.01 5.99 -9.87
CA THR A 79 -3.34 6.78 -11.06
C THR A 79 -3.92 5.93 -12.18
N TYR A 80 -3.24 4.88 -12.60
CA TYR A 80 -3.66 4.07 -13.74
C TYR A 80 -4.94 3.27 -13.46
N TYR A 81 -5.10 2.77 -12.22
CA TYR A 81 -6.34 2.10 -11.84
C TYR A 81 -7.54 3.06 -11.91
N ASN A 82 -7.43 4.24 -11.31
CA ASN A 82 -8.51 5.22 -11.32
C ASN A 82 -8.75 5.81 -12.73
N VAL A 83 -7.71 5.95 -13.56
CA VAL A 83 -7.89 6.28 -14.97
C VAL A 83 -8.70 5.20 -15.69
N ALA A 84 -8.44 3.91 -15.43
CA ALA A 84 -9.20 2.81 -16.00
C ALA A 84 -10.68 2.88 -15.59
N CYS A 85 -10.97 3.13 -14.32
CA CYS A 85 -12.33 3.32 -13.80
C CYS A 85 -13.03 4.50 -14.48
N CYS A 86 -12.39 5.68 -14.52
CA CYS A 86 -12.97 6.86 -15.16
C CYS A 86 -13.24 6.65 -16.67
N GLU A 87 -12.32 6.04 -17.39
CA GLU A 87 -12.49 5.75 -18.82
C GLU A 87 -13.59 4.70 -19.06
N SER A 88 -13.69 3.69 -18.20
CA SER A 88 -14.76 2.70 -18.23
C SER A 88 -16.13 3.35 -18.01
N LEU A 89 -16.29 4.16 -16.98
CA LEU A 89 -17.53 4.90 -16.69
C LEU A 89 -17.93 5.83 -17.84
N MET A 90 -16.94 6.38 -18.56
CA MET A 90 -17.17 7.17 -19.78
C MET A 90 -17.35 6.30 -21.04
N LYS A 91 -17.45 4.97 -20.92
CA LYS A 91 -17.63 4.00 -22.00
C LYS A 91 -16.51 4.01 -23.05
N ARG A 92 -15.31 4.40 -22.66
CA ARG A 92 -14.12 4.43 -23.52
C ARG A 92 -13.30 3.16 -23.32
N LYS A 93 -13.87 2.01 -23.72
CA LYS A 93 -13.36 0.67 -23.45
C LYS A 93 -11.85 0.52 -23.70
N LYS A 94 -11.37 0.91 -24.88
CA LYS A 94 -9.96 0.77 -25.22
C LYS A 94 -9.05 1.49 -24.23
N ALA A 95 -9.35 2.77 -23.93
CA ALA A 95 -8.54 3.58 -23.03
C ALA A 95 -8.57 3.03 -21.58
N ALA A 96 -9.73 2.51 -21.14
CA ALA A 96 -9.87 1.87 -19.84
C ALA A 96 -9.01 0.61 -19.73
N VAL A 97 -9.04 -0.25 -20.75
CA VAL A 97 -8.22 -1.48 -20.76
C VAL A 97 -6.73 -1.15 -20.82
N ASP A 98 -6.33 -0.18 -21.67
CA ASP A 98 -4.94 0.26 -21.76
C ASP A 98 -4.42 0.78 -20.39
N ALA A 99 -5.24 1.53 -19.65
CA ALA A 99 -4.90 2.02 -18.33
C ALA A 99 -4.86 0.88 -17.27
N PHE A 100 -5.81 -0.05 -17.32
CA PHE A 100 -5.83 -1.18 -16.41
C PHE A 100 -4.60 -2.09 -16.58
N GLU A 101 -4.20 -2.37 -17.82
CA GLU A 101 -2.96 -3.10 -18.11
C GLU A 101 -1.72 -2.36 -17.58
N LYS A 102 -1.72 -1.02 -17.64
CA LYS A 102 -0.66 -0.20 -17.04
C LYS A 102 -0.64 -0.30 -15.51
N ALA A 103 -1.78 -0.25 -14.84
CA ALA A 103 -1.85 -0.45 -13.40
C ALA A 103 -1.20 -1.78 -12.98
N ILE A 104 -1.50 -2.88 -13.69
CA ILE A 104 -0.87 -4.18 -13.45
C ILE A 104 0.65 -4.15 -13.70
N GLN A 105 1.11 -3.47 -14.75
CA GLN A 105 2.55 -3.32 -15.03
C GLN A 105 3.29 -2.57 -13.92
N TYR A 106 2.64 -1.61 -13.26
CA TYR A 106 3.21 -0.91 -12.11
C TYR A 106 3.08 -1.68 -10.79
N GLY A 107 2.41 -2.83 -10.79
CA GLY A 107 2.31 -3.72 -9.64
C GLY A 107 0.95 -3.73 -8.94
N TYR A 108 -0.12 -3.28 -9.60
CA TYR A 108 -1.46 -3.49 -9.07
C TYR A 108 -1.74 -4.98 -8.92
N TYR A 109 -2.15 -5.42 -7.72
CA TYR A 109 -2.34 -6.84 -7.41
C TYR A 109 -3.69 -7.17 -6.75
N ASP A 110 -4.53 -6.18 -6.45
CA ASP A 110 -5.82 -6.45 -5.78
C ASP A 110 -6.86 -7.03 -6.75
N TYR A 111 -6.72 -8.36 -7.00
CA TYR A 111 -7.64 -9.10 -7.84
C TYR A 111 -9.07 -9.08 -7.32
N ALA A 112 -9.26 -9.23 -5.99
CA ALA A 112 -10.57 -9.31 -5.38
C ALA A 112 -11.33 -7.98 -5.50
N HIS A 113 -10.62 -6.86 -5.37
CA HIS A 113 -11.19 -5.53 -5.60
C HIS A 113 -11.57 -5.34 -7.08
N ALA A 114 -10.64 -5.54 -8.01
CA ALA A 114 -10.91 -5.37 -9.44
C ALA A 114 -12.06 -6.26 -9.94
N GLN A 115 -12.23 -7.46 -9.36
CA GLN A 115 -13.31 -8.37 -9.71
C GLN A 115 -14.70 -7.82 -9.33
N LYS A 116 -14.80 -7.05 -8.26
CA LYS A 116 -16.05 -6.53 -7.70
C LYS A 116 -16.33 -5.08 -8.03
N ASP A 117 -15.33 -4.36 -8.53
CA ASP A 117 -15.42 -2.94 -8.80
C ASP A 117 -16.37 -2.65 -9.97
N THR A 118 -17.51 -2.05 -9.66
CA THR A 118 -18.56 -1.72 -10.63
C THR A 118 -18.15 -0.65 -11.63
N ASP A 119 -17.14 0.14 -11.33
CA ASP A 119 -16.61 1.15 -12.26
C ASP A 119 -16.01 0.50 -13.51
N LEU A 120 -15.58 -0.77 -13.41
CA LEU A 120 -15.02 -1.55 -14.51
C LEU A 120 -16.06 -2.36 -15.31
N ASP A 121 -17.35 -2.29 -14.97
CA ASP A 121 -18.39 -3.13 -15.61
C ASP A 121 -18.47 -2.94 -17.13
N ASN A 122 -18.21 -1.74 -17.63
CA ASN A 122 -18.26 -1.46 -19.07
C ASN A 122 -17.14 -2.14 -19.88
N VAL A 123 -16.12 -2.71 -19.24
CA VAL A 123 -14.99 -3.38 -19.91
C VAL A 123 -14.90 -4.87 -19.63
N ARG A 124 -15.78 -5.44 -18.78
CA ARG A 124 -15.72 -6.85 -18.40
C ARG A 124 -15.88 -7.82 -19.56
N ASP A 125 -16.58 -7.43 -20.62
CA ASP A 125 -16.77 -8.20 -21.85
C ASP A 125 -15.60 -8.09 -22.85
N ASP A 126 -14.65 -7.19 -22.60
CA ASP A 126 -13.49 -7.02 -23.46
C ASP A 126 -12.47 -8.14 -23.25
N LYS A 127 -12.05 -8.79 -24.35
CA LYS A 127 -11.11 -9.93 -24.29
C LYS A 127 -9.73 -9.56 -23.73
N ARG A 128 -9.26 -8.33 -23.96
CA ARG A 128 -7.99 -7.86 -23.40
C ARG A 128 -8.11 -7.65 -21.90
N PHE A 129 -9.26 -7.08 -21.44
CA PHE A 129 -9.53 -6.93 -20.01
C PHE A 129 -9.57 -8.29 -19.31
N GLN A 130 -10.28 -9.27 -19.88
CA GLN A 130 -10.33 -10.65 -19.34
C GLN A 130 -8.94 -11.25 -19.22
N LYS A 131 -8.11 -11.11 -20.26
CA LYS A 131 -6.71 -11.57 -20.23
C LYS A 131 -5.86 -10.81 -19.18
N ALA A 132 -6.13 -9.53 -18.98
CA ALA A 132 -5.47 -8.74 -17.92
C ALA A 132 -5.89 -9.22 -16.53
N MET A 133 -7.18 -9.54 -16.32
CA MET A 133 -7.69 -10.14 -15.09
C MET A 133 -7.11 -11.54 -14.81
N GLU A 134 -6.88 -12.36 -15.84
CA GLU A 134 -6.18 -13.65 -15.68
C GLU A 134 -4.76 -13.45 -15.16
N ARG A 135 -4.00 -12.50 -15.74
CA ARG A 135 -2.65 -12.16 -15.24
C ARG A 135 -2.69 -11.60 -13.81
N LEU A 136 -3.67 -10.76 -13.52
CA LEU A 136 -3.85 -10.21 -12.17
C LEU A 136 -4.18 -11.31 -11.16
N ARG A 137 -4.94 -12.32 -11.55
CA ARG A 137 -5.26 -13.49 -10.72
C ARG A 137 -4.01 -14.26 -10.29
N GLU A 138 -3.02 -14.37 -11.18
CA GLU A 138 -1.78 -15.11 -10.90
C GLU A 138 -0.92 -14.44 -9.82
N VAL A 139 -1.12 -13.14 -9.55
CA VAL A 139 -0.34 -12.39 -8.56
C VAL A 139 -1.19 -11.89 -7.38
N GLY A 140 -2.49 -11.84 -7.52
CA GLY A 140 -3.39 -11.20 -6.54
C GLY A 140 -4.51 -12.09 -5.98
N ASP A 141 -4.78 -13.26 -6.56
CA ASP A 141 -5.69 -14.25 -5.98
C ASP A 141 -4.89 -15.26 -5.13
N PHE A 142 -4.68 -14.94 -3.86
CA PHE A 142 -3.90 -15.78 -2.96
C PHE A 142 -4.47 -17.21 -2.84
N GLY A 143 -5.79 -17.37 -2.88
CA GLY A 143 -6.41 -18.70 -2.89
C GLY A 143 -6.07 -19.51 -4.14
N TYR A 144 -6.03 -18.86 -5.30
CA TYR A 144 -5.60 -19.47 -6.55
C TYR A 144 -4.10 -19.81 -6.53
N ILE A 145 -3.27 -18.89 -6.07
CA ILE A 145 -1.81 -19.07 -5.93
C ILE A 145 -1.53 -20.28 -5.02
N LEU A 146 -2.15 -20.33 -3.83
CA LEU A 146 -1.96 -21.43 -2.89
C LEU A 146 -2.39 -22.79 -3.47
N ARG A 147 -3.49 -22.83 -4.22
CA ARG A 147 -3.94 -24.10 -4.87
C ARG A 147 -3.02 -24.55 -5.99
N LYS A 148 -2.30 -23.64 -6.63
CA LYS A 148 -1.34 -23.95 -7.70
C LYS A 148 0.09 -24.15 -7.22
N SER A 149 0.40 -23.69 -6.00
CA SER A 149 1.72 -23.88 -5.44
C SER A 149 2.01 -25.36 -5.28
N PRO A 150 3.22 -25.82 -5.64
CA PRO A 150 3.65 -27.15 -5.26
C PRO A 150 3.57 -27.26 -3.73
N GLY A 151 3.29 -28.45 -3.22
CA GLY A 151 3.36 -28.71 -1.79
C GLY A 151 4.73 -28.28 -1.24
N TYR A 152 4.81 -28.08 0.07
CA TYR A 152 6.10 -27.83 0.70
C TYR A 152 7.04 -28.97 0.32
N ASP A 153 8.22 -28.61 -0.15
CA ASP A 153 9.30 -29.56 -0.36
C ASP A 153 9.90 -29.88 1.01
N ASP A 154 9.49 -31.00 1.59
CA ASP A 154 10.03 -31.48 2.88
C ASP A 154 11.55 -31.77 2.80
N ALA A 155 12.05 -31.95 1.58
CA ALA A 155 13.46 -32.13 1.29
C ALA A 155 14.17 -30.82 0.95
N ALA A 156 13.45 -29.68 0.91
CA ALA A 156 14.09 -28.41 0.70
C ALA A 156 15.20 -28.25 1.74
N SER A 157 16.41 -28.23 1.25
CA SER A 157 17.58 -28.15 2.11
C SER A 157 17.48 -26.95 3.03
N THR A 158 17.29 -27.18 4.29
CA THR A 158 17.46 -26.17 5.33
C THR A 158 18.93 -25.80 5.51
N ASP A 159 19.82 -26.41 4.72
CA ASP A 159 21.27 -26.25 4.80
C ASP A 159 21.74 -24.82 4.55
N SER A 160 20.95 -24.03 3.82
CA SER A 160 21.22 -22.59 3.61
C SER A 160 20.62 -21.68 4.69
N LEU A 161 19.77 -22.19 5.55
CA LEU A 161 19.17 -21.40 6.62
C LEU A 161 20.12 -21.44 7.85
N PRO A 162 20.32 -20.29 8.52
CA PRO A 162 21.06 -20.28 9.77
C PRO A 162 20.32 -21.17 10.77
N ALA A 163 21.08 -21.96 11.53
CA ALA A 163 20.53 -22.80 12.57
C ALA A 163 19.69 -21.96 13.54
N PHE A 164 18.45 -22.34 13.74
CA PHE A 164 17.59 -21.67 14.71
C PHE A 164 18.09 -22.01 16.12
N THR A 165 18.45 -21.00 16.87
CA THR A 165 18.90 -21.16 18.26
C THR A 165 18.02 -20.31 19.17
N TYR A 166 17.56 -20.90 20.26
CA TYR A 166 16.90 -20.15 21.31
C TYR A 166 17.92 -19.36 22.12
N MET A 167 17.53 -18.18 22.59
CA MET A 167 18.30 -17.47 23.62
C MET A 167 18.40 -18.33 24.88
N ASN A 168 19.47 -18.15 25.61
CA ASN A 168 19.61 -18.79 26.90
C ASN A 168 18.41 -18.38 27.81
N PRO A 169 17.62 -19.33 28.35
CA PRO A 169 16.47 -19.02 29.21
C PRO A 169 16.83 -18.24 30.48
N ASN A 170 18.10 -18.23 30.86
CA ASN A 170 18.63 -17.46 31.98
C ASN A 170 19.24 -16.12 31.56
N ASP A 171 19.05 -15.70 30.30
CA ASP A 171 19.48 -14.38 29.87
C ASP A 171 18.80 -13.31 30.74
N ARG A 172 19.59 -12.28 31.12
CA ARG A 172 19.13 -11.22 32.02
C ARG A 172 17.88 -10.50 31.55
N ASP A 173 17.81 -10.25 30.26
CA ASP A 173 16.69 -9.51 29.67
C ASP A 173 15.43 -10.39 29.64
N LEU A 174 15.56 -11.66 29.25
CA LEU A 174 14.42 -12.60 29.27
C LEU A 174 13.90 -12.81 30.71
N VAL A 175 14.79 -12.98 31.71
CA VAL A 175 14.40 -13.13 33.12
C VAL A 175 13.71 -11.87 33.64
N ARG A 176 14.22 -10.66 33.24
CA ARG A 176 13.61 -9.39 33.60
C ARG A 176 12.21 -9.25 33.04
N GLU A 177 12.02 -9.53 31.75
CA GLU A 177 10.73 -9.42 31.04
C GLU A 177 9.73 -10.45 31.60
N ARG A 178 10.17 -11.70 31.80
CA ARG A 178 9.35 -12.77 32.40
C ARG A 178 8.79 -12.38 33.76
N ARG A 179 9.62 -11.77 34.60
CA ARG A 179 9.20 -11.27 35.94
C ARG A 179 8.30 -10.03 35.82
N TYR A 180 8.69 -9.08 35.02
CA TYR A 180 7.96 -7.82 34.88
C TYR A 180 6.50 -8.04 34.44
N PHE A 181 6.30 -8.86 33.41
CA PHE A 181 4.98 -9.19 32.89
C PHE A 181 4.30 -10.36 33.64
N ASN A 182 4.97 -11.01 34.57
CA ASN A 182 4.48 -12.23 35.23
C ASN A 182 4.04 -13.32 34.24
N LEU A 183 4.89 -13.56 33.21
CA LEU A 183 4.55 -14.42 32.08
C LEU A 183 4.20 -15.86 32.46
N ASP A 184 4.75 -16.37 33.56
CA ASP A 184 4.44 -17.72 34.02
C ASP A 184 2.98 -17.85 34.48
N SER A 185 2.47 -16.83 35.15
CA SER A 185 1.07 -16.79 35.58
C SER A 185 0.13 -16.64 34.37
N ILE A 186 0.51 -15.81 33.39
CA ILE A 186 -0.27 -15.62 32.16
C ILE A 186 -0.30 -16.88 31.32
N ALA A 187 0.85 -17.53 31.14
CA ALA A 187 0.94 -18.79 30.42
C ALA A 187 0.10 -19.89 31.08
N GLY A 188 0.06 -19.91 32.41
CA GLY A 188 -0.75 -20.85 33.18
C GLY A 188 -0.26 -22.31 33.09
N ALA A 189 -1.13 -23.20 33.49
CA ALA A 189 -0.92 -24.65 33.39
C ALA A 189 -1.43 -25.15 32.03
N GLY A 190 -0.87 -26.27 31.59
CA GLY A 190 -1.29 -26.91 30.34
C GLY A 190 -0.12 -27.30 29.42
N ASP A 191 -0.45 -27.79 28.25
CA ASP A 191 0.54 -28.11 27.22
C ASP A 191 1.16 -26.84 26.62
N GLU A 192 2.16 -27.01 25.79
CA GLU A 192 2.88 -25.91 25.14
C GLU A 192 1.96 -25.03 24.29
N ILE A 193 1.05 -25.65 23.56
CA ILE A 193 0.09 -24.93 22.69
C ILE A 193 -0.86 -24.07 23.53
N SER A 194 -1.35 -24.60 24.67
CA SER A 194 -2.21 -23.85 25.58
C SER A 194 -1.49 -22.64 26.17
N LYS A 195 -0.24 -22.79 26.56
CA LYS A 195 0.60 -21.68 27.07
C LYS A 195 0.84 -20.61 26.01
N ILE A 196 1.15 -21.01 24.80
CA ILE A 196 1.33 -20.07 23.65
C ILE A 196 0.03 -19.29 23.40
N LYS A 197 -1.13 -19.98 23.35
CA LYS A 197 -2.43 -19.32 23.16
C LYS A 197 -2.75 -18.31 24.26
N ASN A 198 -2.46 -18.64 25.51
CA ASN A 198 -2.69 -17.75 26.64
C ASN A 198 -1.82 -16.48 26.53
N LEU A 199 -0.55 -16.63 26.19
CA LEU A 199 0.36 -15.51 25.97
C LEU A 199 -0.06 -14.64 24.80
N LEU A 200 -0.46 -15.23 23.67
CA LEU A 200 -0.96 -14.49 22.50
C LEU A 200 -2.24 -13.73 22.83
N ALA A 201 -3.19 -14.36 23.54
CA ALA A 201 -4.42 -13.72 23.96
C ALA A 201 -4.15 -12.54 24.91
N TRP A 202 -3.20 -12.70 25.83
CA TRP A 202 -2.78 -11.63 26.72
C TRP A 202 -2.19 -10.44 25.96
N VAL A 203 -1.26 -10.68 25.04
CA VAL A 203 -0.68 -9.63 24.20
C VAL A 203 -1.78 -8.90 23.42
N HIS A 204 -2.65 -9.65 22.74
CA HIS A 204 -3.75 -9.09 21.95
C HIS A 204 -4.70 -8.21 22.77
N ASN A 205 -5.02 -8.63 23.99
CA ASN A 205 -5.97 -7.92 24.85
C ASN A 205 -5.33 -6.77 25.65
N THR A 206 -4.01 -6.79 25.80
CA THR A 206 -3.28 -5.83 26.65
C THR A 206 -2.63 -4.71 25.83
N ILE A 207 -2.15 -5.03 24.64
CA ILE A 207 -1.45 -4.09 23.77
C ILE A 207 -2.38 -3.65 22.65
N ARG A 208 -2.74 -2.37 22.65
CA ARG A 208 -3.56 -1.79 21.59
C ARG A 208 -2.78 -1.78 20.30
N HIS A 209 -3.42 -2.24 19.22
CA HIS A 209 -2.81 -2.16 17.90
C HIS A 209 -2.72 -0.69 17.46
N ASP A 210 -1.51 -0.23 17.19
CA ASP A 210 -1.26 1.06 16.60
C ASP A 210 -0.77 0.87 15.15
N GLY A 211 -1.68 1.06 14.20
CA GLY A 211 -1.40 0.95 12.76
C GLY A 211 -0.72 2.18 12.16
N SER A 212 -0.54 3.26 12.95
CA SER A 212 -0.05 4.55 12.48
C SER A 212 1.39 4.85 12.90
N SER A 213 1.91 4.18 13.92
CA SER A 213 3.27 4.41 14.39
C SER A 213 4.30 3.65 13.58
N TYR A 214 5.27 4.38 13.07
CA TYR A 214 6.44 3.80 12.44
C TYR A 214 7.35 3.13 13.49
N ASN A 215 8.24 2.27 12.98
CA ASN A 215 9.22 1.51 13.71
C ASN A 215 9.79 2.29 14.93
N PRO A 216 9.43 1.93 16.16
CA PRO A 216 9.81 2.70 17.34
C PRO A 216 11.34 2.68 17.52
N LYS A 217 11.90 3.77 18.02
CA LYS A 217 13.32 3.85 18.36
C LYS A 217 13.68 2.88 19.48
N GLU A 218 12.79 2.80 20.48
CA GLU A 218 12.91 1.84 21.57
C GLU A 218 12.42 0.46 21.11
N LYS A 219 13.20 -0.57 21.38
CA LYS A 219 12.90 -1.97 21.01
C LYS A 219 12.68 -2.88 22.21
N ASN A 220 12.86 -2.36 23.41
CA ASN A 220 12.65 -3.13 24.63
C ASN A 220 11.16 -3.31 24.91
N ALA A 221 10.71 -4.53 25.14
CA ALA A 221 9.29 -4.85 25.33
C ALA A 221 8.66 -4.12 26.51
N ILE A 222 9.38 -3.97 27.62
CA ILE A 222 8.90 -3.25 28.81
C ILE A 222 8.71 -1.77 28.51
N ALA A 223 9.69 -1.15 27.85
CA ALA A 223 9.61 0.27 27.49
C ALA A 223 8.47 0.55 26.51
N LEU A 224 8.28 -0.30 25.49
CA LEU A 224 7.16 -0.21 24.56
C LEU A 224 5.80 -0.35 25.28
N TYR A 225 5.69 -1.30 26.18
CA TYR A 225 4.48 -1.50 26.96
C TYR A 225 4.15 -0.27 27.83
N GLU A 226 5.15 0.34 28.48
CA GLU A 226 4.96 1.54 29.29
C GLU A 226 4.59 2.79 28.44
N ILE A 227 5.01 2.84 27.17
CA ILE A 227 4.57 3.87 26.24
C ILE A 227 3.07 3.65 25.91
N CYS A 228 2.68 2.43 25.54
CA CYS A 228 1.29 2.10 25.19
C CYS A 228 0.29 2.33 26.35
N LYS A 229 0.74 2.29 27.60
CA LYS A 229 -0.11 2.59 28.76
C LYS A 229 -0.42 4.07 28.96
N LYS A 230 0.39 4.94 28.39
CA LYS A 230 0.27 6.40 28.58
C LYS A 230 -0.61 7.06 27.50
N GLU A 231 -0.94 6.33 26.46
CA GLU A 231 -1.84 6.73 25.37
C GLU A 231 -3.26 6.17 25.60
#